data_f31ad95fdba61cc1a7118fa6e90d7085
#
_entry.id   f31ad95fdba61cc1a7118fa6e90d7085
#
_cell.length_a   1.000
_cell.length_b   1.000
_cell.length_c   1.000
_cell.angle_alpha   90.00
_cell.angle_beta   90.00
_cell.angle_gamma   90.00
#
_symmetry.space_group_name_H-M   'P 1'
#
loop_
_entity.id
_entity.type
_entity.pdbx_description
1 polymer ?
#
loop_
_entity_poly.entity_id
_entity_poly.type
_entity_poly.pdbx_seq_one_letter_code
_entity_poly.pdbx_strand_id
1 'polypeptide(L)'
;RVNRDRSVMLARAGRYDESYAGYERTAEVQDSIFSAERRERSETIRRRHDMDRLKLAETHALIRNRMAALFSFIAIGVLLLGTGVYYYVALRRNRRLQAAIARHNRKARESEHMKSIFIGTICRGIGQPLETIDQTSQKLMLADTGIGERLEMLGDIRENTDLLLSTLDNMLEAANLDSLTEQLQFEEADIDELCNAELLTASRLPHSGGVEYRIETPGTRCIVPTHAQYFSFVVRALLDNAAKFTSEGSITLRYETDPAANILRVSVTDTGCGIAPERQAEIFRPLSDGPVGSRGLSLSLCRIIAGHLSGSIRLDADYTGGARFIFTIPLKP
;
A
#
# COMPACT_ATOMS: atom_id res chain seq x y z
N ARG A 1 6.21 -102.24 44.29
CA ARG A 1 6.31 -102.78 45.72
C ARG A 1 6.22 -104.29 45.68
N VAL A 2 5.18 -104.92 45.16
CA VAL A 2 4.96 -106.37 45.26
C VAL A 2 6.13 -107.16 44.75
N ASN A 3 6.80 -106.81 43.65
CA ASN A 3 7.96 -107.61 43.15
C ASN A 3 9.19 -107.46 43.98
N ARG A 4 9.44 -106.31 44.59
CA ARG A 4 10.54 -106.01 45.50
C ARG A 4 10.38 -106.83 46.82
N ASP A 5 9.19 -106.83 47.36
CA ASP A 5 8.88 -107.56 48.59
C ASP A 5 8.99 -109.13 48.33
N ARG A 6 8.57 -109.57 47.12
CA ARG A 6 8.76 -110.94 46.67
C ARG A 6 10.25 -111.31 46.58
N SER A 7 11.07 -110.45 46.00
CA SER A 7 12.52 -110.65 45.90
C SER A 7 13.17 -110.74 47.29
N VAL A 8 12.75 -109.89 48.23
CA VAL A 8 13.27 -109.93 49.64
C VAL A 8 12.84 -111.26 50.32
N MET A 9 11.64 -111.80 50.11
CA MET A 9 11.20 -113.06 50.62
C MET A 9 11.94 -114.23 50.03
N LEU A 10 12.25 -114.25 48.74
CA LEU A 10 13.04 -115.27 48.08
C LEU A 10 14.48 -115.27 48.57
N ALA A 11 15.07 -114.17 48.84
CA ALA A 11 16.40 -114.06 49.47
C ALA A 11 16.38 -114.69 50.88
N ARG A 12 15.38 -114.43 51.66
CA ARG A 12 15.19 -114.97 53.01
C ARG A 12 14.98 -116.52 53.00
N ALA A 13 14.44 -117.03 51.91
CA ALA A 13 14.23 -118.47 51.64
C ALA A 13 15.48 -119.20 51.07
N GLY A 14 16.59 -118.48 50.93
CA GLY A 14 17.85 -119.02 50.41
C GLY A 14 17.92 -119.13 48.86
N ARG A 15 16.92 -118.69 48.12
CA ARG A 15 16.78 -118.67 46.63
C ARG A 15 17.38 -117.37 46.04
N TYR A 16 18.68 -117.18 46.14
CA TYR A 16 19.40 -115.96 45.82
C TYR A 16 19.37 -115.64 44.33
N ASP A 17 19.50 -116.62 43.44
CA ASP A 17 19.47 -116.39 42.02
C ASP A 17 18.10 -115.89 41.49
N GLU A 18 17.03 -116.41 42.00
CA GLU A 18 15.68 -115.95 41.70
C GLU A 18 15.36 -114.58 42.32
N SER A 19 15.89 -114.32 43.48
CA SER A 19 15.77 -113.04 44.12
C SER A 19 16.53 -111.93 43.34
N TYR A 20 17.73 -112.24 42.85
CA TYR A 20 18.49 -111.34 42.01
C TYR A 20 17.84 -111.06 40.68
N ALA A 21 17.39 -112.11 39.98
CA ALA A 21 16.63 -111.90 38.73
C ALA A 21 15.35 -111.09 38.92
N GLY A 22 14.68 -111.24 40.08
CA GLY A 22 13.47 -110.44 40.41
C GLY A 22 13.81 -108.95 40.66
N TYR A 23 14.93 -108.77 41.31
CA TYR A 23 15.49 -107.39 41.63
C TYR A 23 15.91 -106.73 40.31
N GLU A 24 16.63 -107.43 39.42
CA GLU A 24 17.10 -106.88 38.17
C GLU A 24 15.92 -106.50 37.25
N ARG A 25 14.88 -107.36 37.12
CA ARG A 25 13.65 -107.02 36.36
C ARG A 25 12.93 -105.80 36.97
N THR A 26 12.91 -105.69 38.29
CA THR A 26 12.29 -104.61 39.00
C THR A 26 13.04 -103.28 38.72
N ALA A 27 14.39 -103.35 38.75
CA ALA A 27 15.23 -102.18 38.44
C ALA A 27 15.10 -101.76 36.97
N GLU A 28 15.07 -102.78 36.01
CA GLU A 28 14.85 -102.42 34.60
C GLU A 28 13.47 -101.82 34.33
N VAL A 29 12.42 -102.33 34.96
CA VAL A 29 11.06 -101.71 34.84
C VAL A 29 11.01 -100.31 35.46
N GLN A 30 11.70 -100.17 36.63
CA GLN A 30 11.73 -98.89 37.30
C GLN A 30 12.53 -97.87 36.50
N ASP A 31 13.63 -98.23 35.87
CA ASP A 31 14.45 -97.40 35.00
C ASP A 31 13.72 -97.05 33.73
N SER A 32 12.91 -98.01 33.14
CA SER A 32 12.08 -97.73 31.97
C SER A 32 10.96 -96.76 32.30
N ILE A 33 10.31 -96.85 33.50
CA ILE A 33 9.30 -95.88 33.94
C ILE A 33 9.91 -94.49 34.19
N PHE A 34 11.04 -94.40 34.87
CA PHE A 34 11.73 -93.18 35.10
C PHE A 34 12.23 -92.49 33.80
N SER A 35 12.70 -93.35 32.88
CA SER A 35 13.12 -92.83 31.54
C SER A 35 11.94 -92.28 30.72
N ALA A 36 10.79 -93.02 30.76
CA ALA A 36 9.54 -92.59 30.11
C ALA A 36 9.02 -91.23 30.74
N GLU A 37 8.99 -91.19 32.09
CA GLU A 37 8.56 -89.97 32.81
C GLU A 37 9.46 -88.76 32.51
N ARG A 38 10.79 -89.00 32.44
CA ARG A 38 11.76 -87.96 32.06
C ARG A 38 11.55 -87.48 30.62
N ARG A 39 11.27 -88.38 29.66
CA ARG A 39 10.97 -88.04 28.29
C ARG A 39 9.70 -87.22 28.19
N GLU A 40 8.64 -87.66 28.84
CA GLU A 40 7.34 -86.99 28.85
C GLU A 40 7.48 -85.58 29.47
N ARG A 41 8.19 -85.44 30.59
CA ARG A 41 8.49 -84.11 31.19
C ARG A 41 9.29 -83.25 30.26
N SER A 42 10.34 -83.84 29.62
CA SER A 42 11.18 -83.02 28.70
C SER A 42 10.40 -82.57 27.47
N GLU A 43 9.50 -83.42 26.94
CA GLU A 43 8.61 -83.03 25.82
C GLU A 43 7.59 -81.97 26.22
N THR A 44 7.05 -82.08 27.43
CA THR A 44 6.11 -81.10 27.96
C THR A 44 6.77 -79.71 28.14
N ILE A 45 8.02 -79.70 28.69
CA ILE A 45 8.81 -78.48 28.82
C ILE A 45 9.16 -77.91 27.45
N ARG A 46 9.55 -78.74 26.49
CA ARG A 46 9.82 -78.29 25.12
C ARG A 46 8.60 -77.69 24.47
N ARG A 47 7.48 -78.37 24.52
CA ARG A 47 6.18 -77.86 23.97
C ARG A 47 5.81 -76.52 24.62
N ARG A 48 5.97 -76.39 25.92
CA ARG A 48 5.68 -75.14 26.62
C ARG A 48 6.66 -74.02 26.18
N HIS A 49 7.92 -74.32 26.06
CA HIS A 49 8.90 -73.35 25.59
C HIS A 49 8.67 -72.93 24.14
N ASP A 50 8.28 -73.86 23.26
CA ASP A 50 7.93 -73.55 21.85
C ASP A 50 6.68 -72.71 21.76
N MET A 51 5.65 -73.01 22.57
CA MET A 51 4.46 -72.17 22.68
C MET A 51 4.76 -70.77 23.18
N ASP A 52 5.63 -70.64 24.18
CA ASP A 52 6.02 -69.32 24.70
C ASP A 52 6.83 -68.53 23.67
N ARG A 53 7.70 -69.21 22.91
CA ARG A 53 8.40 -68.57 21.76
C ARG A 53 7.47 -68.09 20.68
N LEU A 54 6.45 -68.88 20.31
CA LEU A 54 5.47 -68.53 19.31
C LEU A 54 4.63 -67.31 19.79
N LYS A 55 4.19 -67.33 21.06
CA LYS A 55 3.45 -66.19 21.62
C LYS A 55 4.31 -64.93 21.68
N LEU A 56 5.58 -65.05 22.00
CA LEU A 56 6.52 -63.91 22.03
C LEU A 56 6.71 -63.35 20.61
N ALA A 57 6.90 -64.22 19.62
CA ALA A 57 7.04 -63.82 18.22
C ALA A 57 5.79 -63.12 17.71
N GLU A 58 4.60 -63.61 18.05
CA GLU A 58 3.30 -63.03 17.70
C GLU A 58 3.13 -61.63 18.33
N THR A 59 3.44 -61.51 19.61
CA THR A 59 3.38 -60.21 20.32
C THR A 59 4.38 -59.20 19.72
N HIS A 60 5.59 -59.61 19.39
CA HIS A 60 6.58 -58.77 18.71
C HIS A 60 6.11 -58.33 17.32
N ALA A 61 5.47 -59.21 16.55
CA ALA A 61 4.91 -58.88 15.26
C ALA A 61 3.76 -57.87 15.37
N LEU A 62 2.88 -58.05 16.36
CA LEU A 62 1.77 -57.08 16.62
C LEU A 62 2.31 -55.70 17.04
N ILE A 63 3.32 -55.65 17.95
CA ILE A 63 3.93 -54.40 18.38
C ILE A 63 4.59 -53.71 17.18
N ARG A 64 5.37 -54.44 16.36
CA ARG A 64 6.01 -53.87 15.16
C ARG A 64 5.00 -53.29 14.18
N ASN A 65 3.90 -53.99 13.92
CA ASN A 65 2.84 -53.53 13.01
C ASN A 65 2.14 -52.26 13.57
N ARG A 66 1.86 -52.22 14.89
CA ARG A 66 1.29 -51.03 15.54
C ARG A 66 2.25 -49.83 15.49
N MET A 67 3.56 -50.05 15.73
CA MET A 67 4.57 -49.01 15.61
C MET A 67 4.68 -48.48 14.18
N ALA A 68 4.69 -49.40 13.17
CA ALA A 68 4.71 -49.01 11.77
C ALA A 68 3.47 -48.17 11.38
N ALA A 69 2.30 -48.54 11.88
CA ALA A 69 1.07 -47.76 11.66
C ALA A 69 1.17 -46.36 12.32
N LEU A 70 1.66 -46.28 13.55
CA LEU A 70 1.87 -44.99 14.24
C LEU A 70 2.84 -44.09 13.49
N PHE A 71 3.98 -44.61 13.03
CA PHE A 71 4.93 -43.84 12.22
C PHE A 71 4.32 -43.38 10.91
N SER A 72 3.50 -44.17 10.26
CA SER A 72 2.78 -43.78 9.05
C SER A 72 1.80 -42.64 9.30
N PHE A 73 1.03 -42.69 10.39
CA PHE A 73 0.11 -41.62 10.77
C PHE A 73 0.85 -40.32 11.09
N ILE A 74 1.98 -40.41 11.81
CA ILE A 74 2.82 -39.23 12.10
C ILE A 74 3.39 -38.63 10.81
N ALA A 75 3.89 -39.46 9.90
CA ALA A 75 4.42 -39.02 8.61
C ALA A 75 3.37 -38.29 7.76
N ILE A 76 2.14 -38.87 7.69
CA ILE A 76 1.01 -38.24 7.01
C ILE A 76 0.65 -36.90 7.68
N GLY A 77 0.61 -36.84 9.00
CA GLY A 77 0.31 -35.63 9.75
C GLY A 77 1.33 -34.51 9.48
N VAL A 78 2.62 -34.84 9.45
CA VAL A 78 3.71 -33.90 9.12
C VAL A 78 3.58 -33.40 7.68
N LEU A 79 3.24 -34.29 6.74
CA LEU A 79 3.05 -33.92 5.34
C LEU A 79 1.86 -32.98 5.16
N LEU A 80 0.74 -33.26 5.83
CA LEU A 80 -0.44 -32.39 5.80
C LEU A 80 -0.18 -31.02 6.45
N LEU A 81 0.54 -30.99 7.55
CA LEU A 81 0.98 -29.73 8.18
C LEU A 81 1.89 -28.92 7.26
N GLY A 82 2.88 -29.57 6.64
CA GLY A 82 3.79 -28.94 5.70
C GLY A 82 3.07 -28.35 4.48
N THR A 83 2.17 -29.11 3.88
CA THR A 83 1.34 -28.63 2.76
C THR A 83 0.40 -27.49 3.18
N GLY A 84 -0.19 -27.58 4.37
CA GLY A 84 -1.02 -26.50 4.93
C GLY A 84 -0.26 -25.19 5.14
N VAL A 85 0.93 -25.26 5.74
CA VAL A 85 1.81 -24.10 5.93
C VAL A 85 2.24 -23.53 4.59
N TYR A 86 2.66 -24.38 3.64
CA TYR A 86 3.02 -23.94 2.29
C TYR A 86 1.88 -23.19 1.60
N TYR A 87 0.68 -23.73 1.66
CA TYR A 87 -0.52 -23.13 1.06
C TYR A 87 -0.88 -21.79 1.73
N TYR A 88 -0.78 -21.73 3.05
CA TYR A 88 -1.01 -20.49 3.80
C TYR A 88 -0.01 -19.39 3.42
N VAL A 89 1.28 -19.72 3.35
CA VAL A 89 2.33 -18.76 2.95
C VAL A 89 2.14 -18.31 1.50
N ALA A 90 1.83 -19.24 0.58
CA ALA A 90 1.56 -18.92 -0.82
C ALA A 90 0.34 -18.00 -0.99
N LEU A 91 -0.75 -18.26 -0.27
CA LEU A 91 -1.95 -17.40 -0.27
C LEU A 91 -1.63 -16.00 0.27
N ARG A 92 -0.88 -15.92 1.38
CA ARG A 92 -0.47 -14.64 1.97
C ARG A 92 0.41 -13.84 1.02
N ARG A 93 1.34 -14.51 0.32
CA ARG A 93 2.20 -13.88 -0.70
C ARG A 93 1.39 -13.39 -1.90
N ASN A 94 0.46 -14.19 -2.41
CA ASN A 94 -0.42 -13.82 -3.52
C ASN A 94 -1.30 -12.62 -3.17
N ARG A 95 -1.90 -12.59 -1.97
CA ARG A 95 -2.70 -11.43 -1.52
C ARG A 95 -1.87 -10.15 -1.46
N ARG A 96 -0.62 -10.22 -0.99
CA ARG A 96 0.29 -9.05 -0.97
C ARG A 96 0.64 -8.58 -2.38
N LEU A 97 0.92 -9.49 -3.30
CA LEU A 97 1.19 -9.17 -4.70
C LEU A 97 -0.03 -8.56 -5.38
N GLN A 98 -1.21 -9.12 -5.20
CA GLN A 98 -2.45 -8.56 -5.74
C GLN A 98 -2.74 -7.16 -5.19
N ALA A 99 -2.53 -6.94 -3.90
CA ALA A 99 -2.67 -5.61 -3.29
C ALA A 99 -1.66 -4.60 -3.85
N ALA A 100 -0.42 -5.01 -4.11
CA ALA A 100 0.60 -4.17 -4.73
C ALA A 100 0.24 -3.83 -6.19
N ILE A 101 -0.18 -4.82 -6.99
CA ILE A 101 -0.65 -4.63 -8.37
C ILE A 101 -1.88 -3.72 -8.40
N ALA A 102 -2.84 -3.93 -7.50
CA ALA A 102 -4.03 -3.09 -7.42
C ALA A 102 -3.69 -1.62 -7.09
N ARG A 103 -2.70 -1.39 -6.21
CA ARG A 103 -2.20 -0.03 -5.91
C ARG A 103 -1.52 0.61 -7.12
N HIS A 104 -0.67 -0.14 -7.84
CA HIS A 104 -0.02 0.34 -9.06
C HIS A 104 -1.03 0.65 -10.16
N ASN A 105 -1.99 -0.26 -10.40
CA ASN A 105 -3.04 -0.05 -11.40
C ASN A 105 -3.94 1.13 -11.04
N ARG A 106 -4.22 1.34 -9.74
CA ARG A 106 -4.99 2.50 -9.30
C ARG A 106 -4.23 3.81 -9.58
N LYS A 107 -2.95 3.89 -9.22
CA LYS A 107 -2.11 5.05 -9.54
C LYS A 107 -2.00 5.31 -11.04
N ALA A 108 -1.81 4.25 -11.83
CA ALA A 108 -1.76 4.36 -13.30
C ALA A 108 -3.09 4.88 -13.88
N ARG A 109 -4.22 4.36 -13.42
CA ARG A 109 -5.55 4.85 -13.85
C ARG A 109 -5.83 6.28 -13.40
N GLU A 110 -5.42 6.66 -12.19
CA GLU A 110 -5.51 8.03 -11.70
C GLU A 110 -4.67 8.96 -12.58
N SER A 111 -3.45 8.58 -12.96
CA SER A 111 -2.60 9.33 -13.88
C SER A 111 -3.21 9.43 -15.28
N GLU A 112 -3.67 8.32 -15.87
CA GLU A 112 -4.34 8.36 -17.19
C GLU A 112 -5.61 9.19 -17.18
N HIS A 113 -6.41 9.10 -16.12
CA HIS A 113 -7.61 9.91 -15.96
C HIS A 113 -7.27 11.40 -15.85
N MET A 114 -6.22 11.74 -15.10
CA MET A 114 -5.70 13.11 -15.01
C MET A 114 -5.19 13.61 -16.35
N LYS A 115 -4.43 12.79 -17.12
CA LYS A 115 -4.01 13.14 -18.49
C LYS A 115 -5.18 13.41 -19.41
N SER A 116 -6.22 12.60 -19.34
CA SER A 116 -7.43 12.78 -20.16
C SER A 116 -8.18 14.06 -19.81
N ILE A 117 -8.38 14.34 -18.51
CA ILE A 117 -8.96 15.58 -18.02
C ILE A 117 -8.10 16.78 -18.47
N PHE A 118 -6.79 16.69 -18.33
CA PHE A 118 -5.83 17.71 -18.72
C PHE A 118 -5.91 18.03 -20.20
N ILE A 119 -5.87 17.01 -21.09
CA ILE A 119 -6.01 17.19 -22.54
C ILE A 119 -7.38 17.81 -22.89
N GLY A 120 -8.45 17.32 -22.28
CA GLY A 120 -9.79 17.85 -22.51
C GLY A 120 -9.95 19.32 -22.06
N THR A 121 -9.25 19.68 -20.98
CA THR A 121 -9.21 21.04 -20.44
C THR A 121 -8.42 21.98 -21.34
N ILE A 122 -7.28 21.51 -21.85
CA ILE A 122 -6.45 22.17 -22.85
C ILE A 122 -7.27 22.49 -24.11
N CYS A 123 -7.86 21.48 -24.72
CA CYS A 123 -8.60 21.64 -25.96
C CYS A 123 -9.72 22.68 -25.83
N ARG A 124 -10.40 22.73 -24.69
CA ARG A 124 -11.46 23.74 -24.43
C ARG A 124 -10.85 25.10 -24.06
N GLY A 125 -9.80 25.15 -23.28
CA GLY A 125 -9.12 26.41 -22.88
C GLY A 125 -8.52 27.16 -24.08
N ILE A 126 -8.11 26.45 -25.14
CA ILE A 126 -7.63 27.02 -26.40
C ILE A 126 -8.77 27.30 -27.36
N GLY A 127 -9.71 26.37 -27.49
CA GLY A 127 -10.75 26.41 -28.51
C GLY A 127 -11.62 27.66 -28.43
N GLN A 128 -12.09 28.04 -27.27
CA GLN A 128 -13.03 29.12 -27.08
C GLN A 128 -12.40 30.52 -27.26
N PRO A 129 -11.22 30.86 -26.69
CA PRO A 129 -10.53 32.11 -27.01
C PRO A 129 -10.20 32.23 -28.51
N LEU A 130 -9.77 31.14 -29.14
CA LEU A 130 -9.44 31.10 -30.56
C LEU A 130 -10.72 31.39 -31.41
N GLU A 131 -11.86 30.78 -31.08
CA GLU A 131 -13.12 31.01 -31.75
C GLU A 131 -13.58 32.45 -31.54
N THR A 132 -13.41 33.04 -30.36
CA THR A 132 -13.74 34.46 -30.11
C THR A 132 -12.87 35.38 -30.92
N ILE A 133 -11.56 35.12 -31.00
CA ILE A 133 -10.60 35.88 -31.84
C ILE A 133 -11.01 35.80 -33.30
N ASP A 134 -11.31 34.60 -33.80
CA ASP A 134 -11.74 34.43 -35.20
C ASP A 134 -13.04 35.17 -35.53
N GLN A 135 -14.07 35.01 -34.71
CA GLN A 135 -15.35 35.69 -34.86
C GLN A 135 -15.24 37.22 -34.80
N THR A 136 -14.41 37.73 -33.82
CA THR A 136 -14.20 39.17 -33.67
C THR A 136 -13.38 39.72 -34.84
N SER A 137 -12.36 38.97 -35.31
CA SER A 137 -11.59 39.35 -36.49
C SER A 137 -12.47 39.39 -37.76
N GLN A 138 -13.33 38.41 -37.94
CA GLN A 138 -14.28 38.40 -39.08
C GLN A 138 -15.25 39.59 -39.04
N LYS A 139 -15.77 39.92 -37.84
CA LYS A 139 -16.61 41.11 -37.66
C LYS A 139 -15.84 42.41 -37.99
N LEU A 140 -14.61 42.51 -37.55
CA LEU A 140 -13.72 43.67 -37.80
C LEU A 140 -13.48 43.87 -39.30
N MET A 141 -13.41 42.78 -40.09
CA MET A 141 -13.19 42.80 -41.53
C MET A 141 -14.45 43.17 -42.33
N LEU A 142 -15.64 42.78 -41.84
CA LEU A 142 -16.88 42.88 -42.55
C LEU A 142 -17.71 44.15 -42.16
N ALA A 143 -17.44 44.76 -41.01
CA ALA A 143 -18.25 45.83 -40.47
C ALA A 143 -17.71 47.21 -40.90
N ASP A 144 -18.61 48.07 -41.42
CA ASP A 144 -18.39 49.50 -41.55
C ASP A 144 -18.65 50.19 -40.20
N THR A 145 -17.82 49.78 -39.20
CA THR A 145 -18.02 50.19 -37.79
C THR A 145 -17.20 51.44 -37.45
N GLY A 146 -17.73 52.23 -36.50
CA GLY A 146 -17.04 53.42 -35.97
C GLY A 146 -15.71 53.06 -35.26
N ILE A 147 -14.83 54.07 -35.13
CA ILE A 147 -13.52 53.92 -34.52
C ILE A 147 -13.62 53.33 -33.10
N GLY A 148 -14.65 53.71 -32.31
CA GLY A 148 -14.87 53.19 -30.94
C GLY A 148 -15.10 51.67 -30.88
N GLU A 149 -16.03 51.16 -31.75
CA GLU A 149 -16.29 49.71 -31.83
C GLU A 149 -15.10 48.90 -32.32
N ARG A 150 -14.30 49.48 -33.23
CA ARG A 150 -13.04 48.82 -33.67
C ARG A 150 -12.02 48.72 -32.54
N LEU A 151 -11.89 49.74 -31.70
CA LEU A 151 -11.01 49.71 -30.55
C LEU A 151 -11.48 48.68 -29.51
N GLU A 152 -12.76 48.54 -29.28
CA GLU A 152 -13.35 47.52 -28.41
C GLU A 152 -13.06 46.11 -28.93
N MET A 153 -13.31 45.85 -30.21
CA MET A 153 -12.99 44.57 -30.86
C MET A 153 -11.51 44.22 -30.83
N LEU A 154 -10.63 45.20 -30.99
CA LEU A 154 -9.19 44.99 -30.85
C LEU A 154 -8.79 44.69 -29.39
N GLY A 155 -9.47 45.29 -28.40
CA GLY A 155 -9.35 44.97 -27.00
C GLY A 155 -9.70 43.53 -26.72
N ASP A 156 -10.85 43.04 -27.22
CA ASP A 156 -11.33 41.66 -27.10
C ASP A 156 -10.32 40.66 -27.70
N ILE A 157 -9.78 40.96 -28.90
CA ILE A 157 -8.77 40.12 -29.54
C ILE A 157 -7.53 40.04 -28.67
N ARG A 158 -7.05 41.16 -28.14
CA ARG A 158 -5.86 41.21 -27.27
C ARG A 158 -6.06 40.43 -25.99
N GLU A 159 -7.18 40.64 -25.30
CA GLU A 159 -7.52 39.93 -24.07
C GLU A 159 -7.55 38.39 -24.27
N ASN A 160 -8.19 37.94 -25.34
CA ASN A 160 -8.24 36.50 -25.67
C ASN A 160 -6.89 35.95 -26.10
N THR A 161 -6.02 36.77 -26.74
CA THR A 161 -4.63 36.39 -27.07
C THR A 161 -3.78 36.23 -25.80
N ASP A 162 -3.89 37.16 -24.86
CA ASP A 162 -3.18 37.11 -23.57
C ASP A 162 -3.64 35.88 -22.75
N LEU A 163 -4.93 35.57 -22.79
CA LEU A 163 -5.52 34.35 -22.19
C LEU A 163 -4.96 33.07 -22.82
N LEU A 164 -4.81 33.02 -24.16
CA LEU A 164 -4.17 31.90 -24.86
C LEU A 164 -2.73 31.71 -24.44
N LEU A 165 -1.95 32.79 -24.39
CA LEU A 165 -0.54 32.75 -23.98
C LEU A 165 -0.41 32.20 -22.55
N SER A 166 -1.18 32.75 -21.61
CA SER A 166 -1.17 32.27 -20.22
C SER A 166 -1.60 30.82 -20.09
N THR A 167 -2.54 30.36 -20.93
CA THR A 167 -2.98 28.97 -20.97
C THR A 167 -1.88 28.06 -21.52
N LEU A 168 -1.14 28.48 -22.54
CA LEU A 168 0.01 27.76 -23.10
C LEU A 168 1.17 27.67 -22.10
N ASP A 169 1.48 28.74 -21.39
CA ASP A 169 2.52 28.75 -20.35
C ASP A 169 2.18 27.77 -19.22
N ASN A 170 0.94 27.79 -18.74
CA ASN A 170 0.44 26.84 -17.75
C ASN A 170 0.49 25.37 -18.27
N MET A 171 0.31 25.14 -19.57
CA MET A 171 0.42 23.83 -20.21
C MET A 171 1.84 23.33 -20.29
N LEU A 172 2.78 24.18 -20.70
CA LEU A 172 4.20 23.83 -20.77
C LEU A 172 4.73 23.46 -19.39
N GLU A 173 4.31 24.20 -18.39
CA GLU A 173 4.69 23.94 -17.01
C GLU A 173 4.07 22.62 -16.49
N ALA A 174 2.81 22.35 -16.81
CA ALA A 174 2.15 21.09 -16.48
C ALA A 174 2.70 19.88 -17.28
N ALA A 175 3.09 20.06 -18.53
CA ALA A 175 3.75 19.01 -19.33
C ALA A 175 5.15 18.68 -18.79
N ASN A 176 5.87 19.68 -18.31
CA ASN A 176 7.13 19.48 -17.60
C ASN A 176 6.94 18.70 -16.30
N LEU A 177 5.81 18.90 -15.59
CA LEU A 177 5.42 18.13 -14.40
C LEU A 177 5.21 16.64 -14.69
N ASP A 178 4.63 16.31 -15.83
CA ASP A 178 4.29 14.91 -16.20
C ASP A 178 5.53 14.12 -16.69
N SER A 179 6.53 14.81 -17.25
CA SER A 179 7.82 14.20 -17.65
C SER A 179 8.74 13.89 -16.45
N LEU A 180 8.46 14.49 -15.28
CA LEU A 180 9.22 14.36 -14.03
C LEU A 180 8.60 13.32 -13.05
N THR A 181 7.89 12.32 -13.55
CA THR A 181 7.51 11.14 -12.75
C THR A 181 8.71 10.36 -12.20
N GLU A 182 9.93 10.72 -12.61
CA GLU A 182 11.18 10.31 -11.98
C GLU A 182 11.49 11.26 -10.83
N GLN A 183 11.17 10.81 -9.58
CA GLN A 183 11.64 11.33 -8.29
C GLN A 183 11.81 12.86 -8.23
N LEU A 184 10.79 13.57 -7.79
CA LEU A 184 10.92 14.96 -7.36
C LEU A 184 12.13 15.09 -6.41
N GLN A 185 13.14 15.82 -6.83
CA GLN A 185 14.25 16.12 -5.97
C GLN A 185 13.81 17.27 -5.04
N PHE A 186 13.64 16.93 -3.77
CA PHE A 186 13.39 17.91 -2.73
C PHE A 186 14.75 18.48 -2.31
N GLU A 187 14.88 19.80 -2.42
CA GLU A 187 16.07 20.54 -2.00
C GLU A 187 15.69 21.48 -0.86
N GLU A 188 16.66 21.83 -0.03
CA GLU A 188 16.46 22.84 1.00
C GLU A 188 16.22 24.21 0.34
N ALA A 189 15.00 24.71 0.42
CA ALA A 189 14.58 25.97 -0.15
C ALA A 189 14.34 27.02 0.96
N ASP A 190 14.81 28.23 0.72
CA ASP A 190 14.54 29.38 1.57
C ASP A 190 13.16 29.98 1.20
N ILE A 191 12.18 29.74 2.06
CA ILE A 191 10.79 30.17 1.85
C ILE A 191 10.66 31.68 1.88
N ASP A 192 11.50 32.37 2.68
CA ASP A 192 11.55 33.83 2.72
C ASP A 192 11.91 34.40 1.34
N GLU A 193 12.97 33.86 0.74
CA GLU A 193 13.45 34.28 -0.57
C GLU A 193 12.42 34.03 -1.66
N LEU A 194 11.84 32.81 -1.71
CA LEU A 194 10.83 32.44 -2.69
C LEU A 194 9.56 33.30 -2.59
N CYS A 195 9.03 33.48 -1.38
CA CYS A 195 7.82 34.29 -1.18
C CYS A 195 8.05 35.77 -1.53
N ASN A 196 9.19 36.34 -1.14
CA ASN A 196 9.52 37.71 -1.50
C ASN A 196 9.69 37.94 -3.00
N ALA A 197 10.35 36.99 -3.71
CA ALA A 197 10.53 37.04 -5.16
C ALA A 197 9.19 37.04 -5.90
N GLU A 198 8.27 36.15 -5.51
CA GLU A 198 6.95 36.03 -6.15
C GLU A 198 6.08 37.26 -5.84
N LEU A 199 6.09 37.76 -4.60
CA LEU A 199 5.32 38.96 -4.25
C LEU A 199 5.86 40.20 -5.00
N LEU A 200 7.16 40.34 -5.12
CA LEU A 200 7.78 41.45 -5.87
C LEU A 200 7.41 41.37 -7.37
N THR A 201 7.36 40.16 -7.93
CA THR A 201 6.96 39.94 -9.32
C THR A 201 5.50 40.33 -9.52
N ALA A 202 4.59 39.88 -8.65
CA ALA A 202 3.17 40.21 -8.70
C ALA A 202 2.92 41.73 -8.53
N SER A 203 3.66 42.42 -7.68
CA SER A 203 3.51 43.85 -7.45
C SER A 203 3.93 44.74 -8.63
N ARG A 204 4.74 44.22 -9.56
CA ARG A 204 5.22 44.94 -10.76
C ARG A 204 4.29 44.81 -11.97
N LEU A 205 3.31 43.90 -11.92
CA LEU A 205 2.34 43.76 -13.00
C LEU A 205 1.50 45.06 -13.10
N PRO A 206 1.15 45.54 -14.31
CA PRO A 206 0.32 46.72 -14.47
C PRO A 206 -1.11 46.41 -13.99
N HIS A 207 -1.39 46.80 -12.77
CA HIS A 207 -2.73 46.76 -12.16
C HIS A 207 -3.24 48.17 -12.02
N SER A 208 -4.58 48.33 -11.99
CA SER A 208 -5.19 49.61 -11.63
C SER A 208 -4.61 50.10 -10.28
N GLY A 209 -3.96 51.24 -10.26
CA GLY A 209 -3.23 51.76 -9.13
C GLY A 209 -4.13 51.97 -7.91
N GLY A 210 -3.96 51.13 -6.89
CA GLY A 210 -4.76 51.18 -5.65
C GLY A 210 -4.62 49.90 -4.80
N VAL A 211 -3.81 48.92 -5.22
CA VAL A 211 -3.61 47.67 -4.50
C VAL A 211 -2.27 47.70 -3.74
N GLU A 212 -2.34 47.52 -2.44
CA GLU A 212 -1.16 47.41 -1.57
C GLU A 212 -0.75 45.96 -1.39
N TYR A 213 0.52 45.64 -1.67
CA TYR A 213 1.09 44.29 -1.48
C TYR A 213 1.84 44.23 -0.15
N ARG A 214 1.50 43.27 0.69
CA ARG A 214 2.09 43.06 2.01
C ARG A 214 2.61 41.64 2.16
N ILE A 215 3.74 41.47 2.88
CA ILE A 215 4.22 40.20 3.32
C ILE A 215 4.26 40.14 4.85
N GLU A 216 3.73 39.07 5.42
CA GLU A 216 3.80 38.79 6.86
C GLU A 216 4.61 37.52 7.08
N THR A 217 5.75 37.66 7.74
CA THR A 217 6.71 36.58 7.98
C THR A 217 6.86 36.28 9.46
N PRO A 218 7.23 35.09 9.89
CA PRO A 218 7.51 34.78 11.29
C PRO A 218 8.78 35.49 11.83
N GLY A 219 9.53 36.19 10.99
CA GLY A 219 10.75 36.91 11.37
C GLY A 219 11.98 36.05 11.62
N THR A 220 11.84 34.73 11.39
CA THR A 220 12.93 33.74 11.46
C THR A 220 13.09 33.09 10.11
N ARG A 221 14.32 32.88 9.69
CA ARG A 221 14.62 32.21 8.41
C ARG A 221 13.94 30.82 8.33
N CYS A 222 13.19 30.59 7.28
CA CYS A 222 12.41 29.40 7.08
C CYS A 222 12.97 28.55 5.92
N ILE A 223 13.75 27.51 6.25
CA ILE A 223 14.28 26.56 5.25
C ILE A 223 13.49 25.28 5.34
N VAL A 224 12.92 24.85 4.20
CA VAL A 224 12.08 23.67 4.12
C VAL A 224 12.49 22.83 2.91
N PRO A 225 12.64 21.49 3.04
CA PRO A 225 12.87 20.63 1.91
C PRO A 225 11.63 20.62 1.01
N THR A 226 11.74 21.24 -0.17
CA THR A 226 10.66 21.31 -1.15
C THR A 226 11.22 21.45 -2.56
N HIS A 227 10.36 21.33 -3.57
CA HIS A 227 10.74 21.65 -4.94
C HIS A 227 10.45 23.13 -5.21
N ALA A 228 11.50 23.96 -5.23
CA ALA A 228 11.39 25.42 -5.28
C ALA A 228 10.50 25.94 -6.42
N GLN A 229 10.66 25.41 -7.64
CA GLN A 229 9.86 25.83 -8.81
C GLN A 229 8.37 25.55 -8.63
N TYR A 230 8.00 24.40 -8.06
CA TYR A 230 6.60 24.04 -7.82
C TYR A 230 5.97 24.85 -6.70
N PHE A 231 6.74 25.10 -5.65
CA PHE A 231 6.33 25.99 -4.58
C PHE A 231 6.06 27.40 -5.12
N SER A 232 7.02 27.96 -5.85
CA SER A 232 6.92 29.28 -6.50
C SER A 232 5.73 29.37 -7.45
N PHE A 233 5.48 28.31 -8.25
CA PHE A 233 4.33 28.26 -9.14
C PHE A 233 3.00 28.42 -8.39
N VAL A 234 2.81 27.64 -7.30
CA VAL A 234 1.58 27.73 -6.49
C VAL A 234 1.42 29.13 -5.89
N VAL A 235 2.48 29.69 -5.30
CA VAL A 235 2.44 31.02 -4.69
C VAL A 235 2.12 32.09 -5.74
N ARG A 236 2.80 32.05 -6.89
CA ARG A 236 2.56 32.98 -8.03
C ARG A 236 1.10 32.88 -8.51
N ALA A 237 0.61 31.70 -8.77
CA ALA A 237 -0.76 31.51 -9.26
C ALA A 237 -1.83 32.04 -8.27
N LEU A 238 -1.57 31.93 -6.96
CA LEU A 238 -2.44 32.50 -5.94
C LEU A 238 -2.37 34.03 -5.89
N LEU A 239 -1.15 34.60 -6.03
CA LEU A 239 -0.95 36.06 -6.09
C LEU A 239 -1.57 36.65 -7.35
N ASP A 240 -1.40 36.03 -8.51
CA ASP A 240 -2.03 36.45 -9.78
C ASP A 240 -3.54 36.42 -9.68
N ASN A 241 -4.08 35.38 -9.04
CA ASN A 241 -5.53 35.28 -8.81
C ASN A 241 -6.02 36.41 -7.88
N ALA A 242 -5.32 36.69 -6.79
CA ALA A 242 -5.61 37.80 -5.89
C ALA A 242 -5.57 39.15 -6.62
N ALA A 243 -4.51 39.38 -7.42
CA ALA A 243 -4.33 40.60 -8.21
C ALA A 243 -5.44 40.82 -9.23
N LYS A 244 -5.91 39.74 -9.88
CA LYS A 244 -6.97 39.79 -10.87
C LYS A 244 -8.34 40.21 -10.29
N PHE A 245 -8.62 39.82 -9.05
CA PHE A 245 -9.93 40.03 -8.42
C PHE A 245 -9.94 41.16 -7.37
N THR A 246 -8.84 41.88 -7.22
CA THR A 246 -8.72 43.01 -6.32
C THR A 246 -8.42 44.29 -7.13
N SER A 247 -9.38 45.18 -7.24
CA SER A 247 -9.22 46.47 -7.94
C SER A 247 -8.62 47.52 -7.01
N GLU A 248 -9.01 47.51 -5.75
CA GLU A 248 -8.56 48.44 -4.69
C GLU A 248 -8.42 47.69 -3.36
N GLY A 249 -7.50 48.07 -2.51
CA GLY A 249 -7.31 47.48 -1.21
C GLY A 249 -5.95 46.82 -1.04
N SER A 250 -5.88 45.59 -0.51
CA SER A 250 -4.60 44.93 -0.21
C SER A 250 -4.59 43.46 -0.54
N ILE A 251 -3.39 42.99 -0.90
CA ILE A 251 -3.05 41.57 -1.06
C ILE A 251 -1.96 41.24 -0.05
N THR A 252 -2.22 40.31 0.84
CA THR A 252 -1.31 39.91 1.90
C THR A 252 -0.86 38.47 1.70
N LEU A 253 0.44 38.25 1.51
CA LEU A 253 1.10 36.97 1.54
C LEU A 253 1.62 36.71 2.95
N ARG A 254 1.17 35.69 3.63
CA ARG A 254 1.64 35.26 4.95
C ARG A 254 2.09 33.83 4.93
N TYR A 255 3.18 33.52 5.60
CA TYR A 255 3.56 32.14 5.86
C TYR A 255 3.94 31.95 7.32
N GLU A 256 3.68 30.76 7.83
CA GLU A 256 3.98 30.35 9.21
C GLU A 256 4.29 28.84 9.25
N THR A 257 5.13 28.46 10.20
CA THR A 257 5.44 27.04 10.46
C THR A 257 4.67 26.56 11.68
N ASP A 258 4.07 25.39 11.57
CA ASP A 258 3.49 24.66 12.68
C ASP A 258 4.30 23.36 12.90
N PRO A 259 5.29 23.40 13.82
CA PRO A 259 6.12 22.22 14.10
C PRO A 259 5.35 21.06 14.71
N ALA A 260 4.25 21.32 15.43
CA ALA A 260 3.44 20.30 16.06
C ALA A 260 2.65 19.49 15.02
N ALA A 261 2.16 20.17 13.98
CA ALA A 261 1.49 19.54 12.84
C ALA A 261 2.46 19.12 11.73
N ASN A 262 3.76 19.46 11.84
CA ASN A 262 4.79 19.25 10.81
C ASN A 262 4.43 19.89 9.46
N ILE A 263 3.87 21.10 9.46
CA ILE A 263 3.46 21.80 8.25
C ILE A 263 4.02 23.22 8.15
N LEU A 264 4.36 23.64 6.93
CA LEU A 264 4.45 25.02 6.51
C LEU A 264 3.09 25.42 5.94
N ARG A 265 2.53 26.53 6.42
CA ARG A 265 1.29 27.10 5.92
C ARG A 265 1.60 28.43 5.24
N VAL A 266 1.21 28.54 3.98
CA VAL A 266 1.26 29.78 3.20
C VAL A 266 -0.17 30.23 2.94
N SER A 267 -0.49 31.49 3.18
CA SER A 267 -1.81 32.06 2.87
C SER A 267 -1.67 33.30 2.03
N VAL A 268 -2.47 33.38 0.98
CA VAL A 268 -2.68 34.59 0.17
C VAL A 268 -4.08 35.09 0.46
N THR A 269 -4.16 36.29 0.99
CA THR A 269 -5.39 36.95 1.39
C THR A 269 -5.57 38.22 0.57
N ASP A 270 -6.71 38.37 -0.06
CA ASP A 270 -7.11 39.57 -0.80
C ASP A 270 -8.33 40.26 -0.17
N THR A 271 -8.52 41.50 -0.51
CA THR A 271 -9.70 42.32 -0.14
C THR A 271 -10.62 42.53 -1.34
N GLY A 272 -10.57 41.66 -2.32
CA GLY A 272 -11.35 41.73 -3.55
C GLY A 272 -12.83 41.36 -3.43
N CYS A 273 -13.44 40.99 -4.54
CA CYS A 273 -14.88 40.69 -4.60
C CYS A 273 -15.29 39.38 -3.85
N GLY A 274 -14.31 38.61 -3.38
CA GLY A 274 -14.56 37.32 -2.73
C GLY A 274 -15.09 36.23 -3.66
N ILE A 275 -15.53 35.10 -3.09
CA ILE A 275 -16.04 33.92 -3.82
C ILE A 275 -17.38 33.53 -3.23
N ALA A 276 -18.44 33.56 -4.09
CA ALA A 276 -19.78 33.17 -3.68
C ALA A 276 -19.81 31.73 -3.12
N PRO A 277 -20.58 31.47 -2.05
CA PRO A 277 -20.58 30.15 -1.35
C PRO A 277 -20.87 28.97 -2.29
N GLU A 278 -21.75 29.17 -3.28
CA GLU A 278 -22.14 28.15 -4.24
C GLU A 278 -20.99 27.73 -5.16
N ARG A 279 -20.01 28.63 -5.36
CA ARG A 279 -18.85 28.41 -6.22
C ARG A 279 -17.64 27.90 -5.47
N GLN A 280 -17.58 28.03 -4.16
CA GLN A 280 -16.39 27.67 -3.35
C GLN A 280 -16.00 26.20 -3.50
N ALA A 281 -16.96 25.30 -3.64
CA ALA A 281 -16.70 23.85 -3.86
C ALA A 281 -16.15 23.52 -5.25
N GLU A 282 -16.32 24.44 -6.20
CA GLU A 282 -16.03 24.21 -7.62
C GLU A 282 -14.74 24.87 -8.12
N ILE A 283 -14.21 25.88 -7.40
CA ILE A 283 -13.05 26.67 -7.84
C ILE A 283 -11.79 25.85 -8.13
N PHE A 284 -11.66 24.67 -7.52
CA PHE A 284 -10.57 23.73 -7.75
C PHE A 284 -10.91 22.63 -8.75
N ARG A 285 -12.14 22.61 -9.30
CA ARG A 285 -12.50 21.69 -10.36
C ARG A 285 -12.00 22.22 -11.69
N PRO A 286 -11.41 21.37 -12.55
CA PRO A 286 -11.07 21.77 -13.90
C PRO A 286 -12.37 22.23 -14.60
N LEU A 287 -12.42 23.47 -15.08
CA LEU A 287 -13.56 24.03 -15.83
C LEU A 287 -14.88 24.14 -15.03
N SER A 288 -14.91 24.91 -13.98
CA SER A 288 -16.14 25.49 -13.51
C SER A 288 -16.61 26.60 -14.53
N ASP A 289 -17.86 26.60 -14.92
CA ASP A 289 -18.47 27.62 -15.80
C ASP A 289 -18.47 28.97 -15.09
N GLY A 290 -17.35 29.68 -15.18
CA GLY A 290 -17.16 31.01 -14.64
C GLY A 290 -17.26 32.08 -15.73
N PRO A 291 -17.42 33.39 -15.38
CA PRO A 291 -17.38 34.47 -16.37
C PRO A 291 -16.10 34.43 -17.18
N VAL A 292 -16.20 34.85 -18.44
CA VAL A 292 -15.09 34.94 -19.39
C VAL A 292 -13.92 35.67 -18.72
N GLY A 293 -12.78 34.98 -18.56
CA GLY A 293 -11.58 35.51 -17.90
C GLY A 293 -11.16 34.85 -16.59
N SER A 294 -11.97 33.98 -15.95
CA SER A 294 -11.62 33.29 -14.68
C SER A 294 -11.64 31.77 -14.82
N ARG A 295 -11.28 31.23 -15.97
CA ARG A 295 -11.37 29.80 -16.23
C ARG A 295 -10.23 29.06 -15.54
N GLY A 296 -10.57 28.53 -14.42
CA GLY A 296 -10.01 27.72 -13.37
C GLY A 296 -8.94 26.66 -13.69
N LEU A 297 -8.03 26.89 -14.63
CA LEU A 297 -6.91 25.97 -14.89
C LEU A 297 -5.83 26.12 -13.81
N SER A 298 -5.51 27.36 -13.44
CA SER A 298 -4.41 27.66 -12.48
C SER A 298 -4.67 27.04 -11.10
N LEU A 299 -5.89 27.19 -10.55
CA LEU A 299 -6.22 26.64 -9.22
C LEU A 299 -6.30 25.11 -9.23
N SER A 300 -6.80 24.50 -10.31
CA SER A 300 -6.81 23.03 -10.43
C SER A 300 -5.41 22.48 -10.56
N LEU A 301 -4.52 23.16 -11.27
CA LEU A 301 -3.10 22.82 -11.38
C LEU A 301 -2.38 23.01 -10.04
N CYS A 302 -2.65 24.11 -9.31
CA CYS A 302 -2.13 24.30 -7.96
C CYS A 302 -2.50 23.16 -7.02
N ARG A 303 -3.71 22.61 -7.12
CA ARG A 303 -4.16 21.46 -6.32
C ARG A 303 -3.38 20.20 -6.65
N ILE A 304 -3.07 19.95 -7.91
CA ILE A 304 -2.26 18.82 -8.36
C ILE A 304 -0.84 18.97 -7.82
N ILE A 305 -0.21 20.13 -8.03
CA ILE A 305 1.14 20.44 -7.57
C ILE A 305 1.24 20.32 -6.05
N ALA A 306 0.29 20.90 -5.32
CA ALA A 306 0.25 20.77 -3.86
C ALA A 306 0.22 19.29 -3.43
N GLY A 307 -0.53 18.45 -4.13
CA GLY A 307 -0.54 16.99 -3.90
C GLY A 307 0.82 16.32 -4.16
N HIS A 308 1.53 16.72 -5.22
CA HIS A 308 2.89 16.24 -5.50
C HIS A 308 3.92 16.68 -4.44
N LEU A 309 3.72 17.85 -3.85
CA LEU A 309 4.51 18.33 -2.71
C LEU A 309 4.06 17.71 -1.37
N SER A 310 3.23 16.66 -1.39
CA SER A 310 2.63 16.02 -0.20
C SER A 310 1.84 17.00 0.68
N GLY A 311 1.38 18.09 0.08
CA GLY A 311 0.63 19.15 0.72
C GLY A 311 -0.83 19.22 0.28
N SER A 312 -1.45 20.36 0.54
CA SER A 312 -2.82 20.66 0.15
C SER A 312 -3.04 22.14 -0.10
N ILE A 313 -4.07 22.46 -0.90
CA ILE A 313 -4.56 23.82 -1.11
C ILE A 313 -6.05 23.87 -0.82
N ARG A 314 -6.51 24.91 -0.13
CA ARG A 314 -7.91 25.12 0.18
C ARG A 314 -8.25 26.61 0.23
N LEU A 315 -9.52 26.91 0.05
CA LEU A 315 -10.10 28.21 0.36
C LEU A 315 -10.48 28.25 1.84
N ASP A 316 -10.28 29.39 2.49
CA ASP A 316 -10.82 29.68 3.82
C ASP A 316 -12.25 30.20 3.69
N ALA A 317 -13.22 29.32 3.91
CA ALA A 317 -14.64 29.65 3.76
C ALA A 317 -15.14 30.62 4.85
N ASP A 318 -14.44 30.73 5.98
CA ASP A 318 -14.81 31.61 7.10
C ASP A 318 -14.36 33.06 6.89
N TYR A 319 -13.45 33.30 5.91
CA TYR A 319 -12.99 34.63 5.59
C TYR A 319 -13.97 35.36 4.65
N THR A 320 -14.46 36.51 5.08
CA THR A 320 -15.51 37.30 4.40
C THR A 320 -15.04 38.63 3.84
N GLY A 321 -13.78 39.03 4.06
CA GLY A 321 -13.22 40.31 3.61
C GLY A 321 -12.69 40.31 2.18
N GLY A 322 -12.91 39.25 1.41
CA GLY A 322 -12.40 38.96 0.08
C GLY A 322 -12.22 37.47 -0.09
N ALA A 323 -11.09 37.00 -0.63
CA ALA A 323 -10.74 35.58 -0.64
C ALA A 323 -9.43 35.32 0.15
N ARG A 324 -9.35 34.16 0.79
CA ARG A 324 -8.15 33.67 1.44
C ARG A 324 -7.87 32.24 1.00
N PHE A 325 -6.78 32.06 0.28
CA PHE A 325 -6.29 30.73 -0.08
C PHE A 325 -5.20 30.27 0.90
N ILE A 326 -5.25 29.02 1.30
CA ILE A 326 -4.30 28.40 2.22
C ILE A 326 -3.63 27.23 1.51
N PHE A 327 -2.32 27.31 1.34
CA PHE A 327 -1.47 26.28 0.80
C PHE A 327 -0.61 25.69 1.92
N THR A 328 -0.54 24.38 2.03
CA THR A 328 0.25 23.69 3.07
C THR A 328 1.16 22.68 2.45
N ILE A 329 2.39 22.57 2.96
CA ILE A 329 3.33 21.48 2.64
C ILE A 329 3.95 20.97 3.95
N PRO A 330 4.45 19.70 4.00
CA PRO A 330 5.14 19.20 5.18
C PRO A 330 6.48 19.90 5.37
N LEU A 331 6.86 20.14 6.64
CA LEU A 331 8.19 20.65 7.00
C LEU A 331 9.28 19.59 6.82
N LYS A 332 8.90 18.32 6.90
CA LYS A 332 9.77 17.17 6.64
C LYS A 332 8.99 16.17 5.79
N PRO A 333 9.49 15.82 4.60
CA PRO A 333 8.82 14.90 3.67
C PRO A 333 8.68 13.47 4.21
#